data_6158bf9ddf66faea4fa5498c120d808f
#
_entry.id   6158bf9ddf66faea4fa5498c120d808f
#
_cell.length_a   1.000
_cell.length_b   1.000
_cell.length_c   1.000
_cell.angle_alpha   90.00
_cell.angle_beta   90.00
_cell.angle_gamma   90.00
#
_symmetry.space_group_name_H-M   'P 1'
#
loop_
_entity.id
_entity.type
_entity.pdbx_description
1 polymer ?
#
loop_
_entity_poly.entity_id
_entity_poly.type
_entity_poly.pdbx_seq_one_letter_code
_entity_poly.pdbx_strand_id
1 'polypeptide(L)'
;MKYDVIIIGSGLGGLECGYILARNGCRVLLLEQGAQPGGCLQGYRRRGHIFDTGFHYVGGLDEGQSLHAAFEYLSLLDLPWHRLDANGFDRVVIGDRVFAFAQGYDDFYQRLADDFPAERAALHRYVELLKQSAAQQFAALNPDGIGTDLLPEHMAVSAWEYLNENFQDPLLIDVLSGTSLKMELRKESLPLFTFLHGNSSFIESSWRLKGSGSLIVDTLADGIRALGGEIICNAQVQELMEKDGRLAYAVCSNGERYE
;
A
#
# COMPACT_ATOMS: atom_id res chain seq x y z
N MET A 1 -14.52 30.18 4.59
CA MET A 1 -15.13 29.40 3.48
C MET A 1 -15.66 28.11 4.08
N LYS A 2 -16.77 27.64 3.57
CA LYS A 2 -17.36 26.39 4.07
C LYS A 2 -16.96 25.24 3.17
N TYR A 3 -16.34 24.20 3.74
CA TYR A 3 -15.97 22.98 3.03
C TYR A 3 -17.04 21.92 3.21
N ASP A 4 -17.13 21.00 2.27
CA ASP A 4 -18.01 19.84 2.41
C ASP A 4 -17.32 18.77 3.26
N VAL A 5 -15.97 18.68 3.15
CA VAL A 5 -15.15 17.76 3.93
C VAL A 5 -13.83 18.41 4.34
N ILE A 6 -13.46 18.25 5.61
CA ILE A 6 -12.12 18.56 6.13
C ILE A 6 -11.41 17.27 6.48
N ILE A 7 -10.22 17.06 5.90
CA ILE A 7 -9.37 15.89 6.13
C ILE A 7 -8.18 16.32 7.00
N ILE A 8 -7.96 15.60 8.09
CA ILE A 8 -6.86 15.86 9.01
C ILE A 8 -5.70 14.92 8.68
N GLY A 9 -4.61 15.51 8.20
CA GLY A 9 -3.41 14.80 7.74
C GLY A 9 -3.38 14.58 6.23
N SER A 10 -2.23 14.85 5.64
CA SER A 10 -1.96 14.71 4.21
C SER A 10 -0.97 13.58 3.89
N GLY A 11 -1.00 12.52 4.69
CA GLY A 11 -0.38 11.25 4.31
C GLY A 11 -1.09 10.63 3.10
N LEU A 12 -0.63 9.47 2.60
CA LEU A 12 -1.20 8.82 1.41
C LEU A 12 -2.72 8.69 1.50
N GLY A 13 -3.26 8.12 2.58
CA GLY A 13 -4.71 7.94 2.73
C GLY A 13 -5.50 9.26 2.74
N GLY A 14 -4.94 10.33 3.35
CA GLY A 14 -5.57 11.66 3.32
C GLY A 14 -5.57 12.26 1.92
N LEU A 15 -4.47 12.12 1.18
CA LEU A 15 -4.36 12.61 -0.20
C LEU A 15 -5.28 11.82 -1.15
N GLU A 16 -5.32 10.49 -1.05
CA GLU A 16 -6.23 9.66 -1.84
C GLU A 16 -7.70 10.01 -1.57
N CYS A 17 -8.08 10.07 -0.29
CA CYS A 17 -9.42 10.46 0.12
C CYS A 17 -9.78 11.86 -0.43
N GLY A 18 -8.87 12.82 -0.30
CA GLY A 18 -9.06 14.18 -0.80
C GLY A 18 -9.22 14.23 -2.33
N TYR A 19 -8.39 13.49 -3.06
CA TYR A 19 -8.47 13.40 -4.51
C TYR A 19 -9.81 12.79 -4.96
N ILE A 20 -10.20 11.66 -4.36
CA ILE A 20 -11.47 10.98 -4.67
C ILE A 20 -12.66 11.90 -4.41
N LEU A 21 -12.71 12.54 -3.26
CA LEU A 21 -13.81 13.44 -2.90
C LEU A 21 -13.86 14.68 -3.79
N ALA A 22 -12.72 15.32 -4.07
CA ALA A 22 -12.64 16.47 -4.97
C ALA A 22 -13.08 16.09 -6.40
N ARG A 23 -12.66 14.92 -6.90
CA ARG A 23 -13.08 14.41 -8.21
C ARG A 23 -14.60 14.14 -8.29
N ASN A 24 -15.23 13.88 -7.14
CA ASN A 24 -16.67 13.70 -7.03
C ASN A 24 -17.42 15.00 -6.66
N GLY A 25 -16.77 16.17 -6.80
CA GLY A 25 -17.40 17.47 -6.69
C GLY A 25 -17.50 18.03 -5.26
N CYS A 26 -16.88 17.38 -4.27
CA CYS A 26 -16.81 17.91 -2.91
C CYS A 26 -15.77 19.05 -2.83
N ARG A 27 -16.07 20.08 -2.07
CA ARG A 27 -15.08 21.08 -1.67
C ARG A 27 -14.28 20.53 -0.49
N VAL A 28 -13.03 20.18 -0.76
CA VAL A 28 -12.17 19.47 0.18
C VAL A 28 -11.09 20.41 0.74
N LEU A 29 -10.86 20.34 2.05
CA LEU A 29 -9.72 20.92 2.71
C LEU A 29 -8.91 19.83 3.40
N LEU A 30 -7.59 19.78 3.12
CA LEU A 30 -6.64 18.98 3.90
C LEU A 30 -5.86 19.90 4.86
N LEU A 31 -5.81 19.53 6.13
CA LEU A 31 -5.01 20.22 7.16
C LEU A 31 -3.83 19.33 7.55
N GLU A 32 -2.62 19.81 7.31
CA GLU A 32 -1.37 19.12 7.57
C GLU A 32 -0.57 19.83 8.64
N GLN A 33 -0.15 19.10 9.69
CA GLN A 33 0.67 19.67 10.75
C GLN A 33 2.10 19.99 10.32
N GLY A 34 2.65 19.21 9.37
CA GLY A 34 3.99 19.39 8.84
C GLY A 34 4.10 20.56 7.86
N ALA A 35 5.34 20.90 7.50
CA ALA A 35 5.62 21.96 6.54
C ALA A 35 5.34 21.56 5.09
N GLN A 36 5.16 20.26 4.81
CA GLN A 36 4.86 19.70 3.49
C GLN A 36 3.95 18.49 3.60
N PRO A 37 3.10 18.21 2.58
CA PRO A 37 2.26 17.02 2.56
C PRO A 37 3.09 15.75 2.32
N GLY A 38 2.45 14.57 2.52
CA GLY A 38 2.97 13.28 2.07
C GLY A 38 3.22 12.24 3.17
N GLY A 39 3.29 12.62 4.44
CA GLY A 39 3.52 11.67 5.52
C GLY A 39 4.74 10.77 5.26
N CYS A 40 4.59 9.44 5.26
CA CYS A 40 5.66 8.48 4.99
C CYS A 40 6.15 8.45 3.53
N LEU A 41 5.46 9.12 2.59
CA LEU A 41 5.92 9.28 1.20
C LEU A 41 6.88 10.46 1.02
N GLN A 42 7.11 11.26 2.06
CA GLN A 42 8.08 12.36 2.01
C GLN A 42 9.49 11.82 1.79
N GLY A 43 10.26 12.56 1.00
CA GLY A 43 11.69 12.37 0.85
C GLY A 43 12.47 13.43 1.61
N TYR A 44 13.72 13.13 1.94
CA TYR A 44 14.64 14.11 2.47
C TYR A 44 15.91 14.18 1.62
N ARG A 45 16.56 15.36 1.62
CA ARG A 45 17.80 15.58 0.87
C ARG A 45 19.02 15.50 1.79
N ARG A 46 20.03 14.75 1.37
CA ARG A 46 21.33 14.71 2.04
C ARG A 46 22.45 14.61 1.02
N ARG A 47 23.42 15.52 1.10
CA ARG A 47 24.59 15.55 0.20
C ARG A 47 24.23 15.48 -1.29
N GLY A 48 23.18 16.19 -1.71
CA GLY A 48 22.74 16.23 -3.10
C GLY A 48 21.86 15.06 -3.56
N HIS A 49 21.66 14.05 -2.72
CA HIS A 49 20.79 12.91 -3.01
C HIS A 49 19.44 13.02 -2.30
N ILE A 50 18.40 12.44 -2.90
CA ILE A 50 17.06 12.30 -2.32
C ILE A 50 16.95 10.89 -1.76
N PHE A 51 16.43 10.80 -0.55
CA PHE A 51 16.12 9.53 0.14
C PHE A 51 14.64 9.51 0.48
N ASP A 52 13.98 8.40 0.20
CA ASP A 52 12.63 8.13 0.67
C ASP A 52 12.66 7.76 2.16
N THR A 53 11.62 8.12 2.92
CA THR A 53 11.50 7.74 4.33
C THR A 53 10.85 6.37 4.49
N GLY A 54 9.82 6.04 3.71
CA GLY A 54 9.08 4.79 3.82
C GLY A 54 8.75 4.14 2.48
N PHE A 55 8.85 4.86 1.36
CA PHE A 55 8.51 4.32 0.05
C PHE A 55 9.62 3.43 -0.51
N HIS A 56 9.28 2.21 -0.95
CA HIS A 56 10.24 1.28 -1.54
C HIS A 56 9.86 0.90 -2.98
N TYR A 57 8.90 0.00 -3.19
CA TYR A 57 8.35 -0.41 -4.48
C TYR A 57 6.90 -0.85 -4.28
N VAL A 58 6.16 -0.94 -5.37
CA VAL A 58 4.75 -1.36 -5.38
C VAL A 58 4.58 -2.55 -6.30
N GLY A 59 3.51 -3.29 -6.10
CA GLY A 59 3.14 -4.43 -6.94
C GLY A 59 1.92 -4.16 -7.80
N GLY A 60 1.62 -5.09 -8.72
CA GLY A 60 0.32 -5.18 -9.38
C GLY A 60 -0.09 -4.02 -10.27
N LEU A 61 0.84 -3.42 -11.06
CA LEU A 61 0.52 -2.27 -11.92
C LEU A 61 0.23 -2.62 -13.39
N ASP A 62 0.43 -3.85 -13.84
CA ASP A 62 0.03 -4.25 -15.20
C ASP A 62 -1.50 -4.30 -15.32
N GLU A 63 -1.99 -4.17 -16.54
CA GLU A 63 -3.43 -4.25 -16.84
C GLU A 63 -4.03 -5.57 -16.30
N GLY A 64 -5.15 -5.45 -15.60
CA GLY A 64 -5.84 -6.58 -14.95
C GLY A 64 -5.24 -7.04 -13.62
N GLN A 65 -4.18 -6.41 -13.14
CA GLN A 65 -3.59 -6.71 -11.83
C GLN A 65 -4.21 -5.87 -10.70
N SER A 66 -3.89 -6.24 -9.48
CA SER A 66 -4.59 -5.80 -8.26
C SER A 66 -4.62 -4.29 -8.03
N LEU A 67 -3.53 -3.57 -8.29
CA LEU A 67 -3.44 -2.11 -8.07
C LEU A 67 -3.70 -1.26 -9.32
N HIS A 68 -3.77 -1.87 -10.51
CA HIS A 68 -3.88 -1.14 -11.77
C HIS A 68 -5.04 -0.13 -11.79
N ALA A 69 -6.25 -0.59 -11.52
CA ALA A 69 -7.45 0.25 -11.57
C ALA A 69 -7.41 1.41 -10.54
N ALA A 70 -6.85 1.19 -9.37
CA ALA A 70 -6.69 2.22 -8.36
C ALA A 70 -5.70 3.30 -8.81
N PHE A 71 -4.55 2.89 -9.35
CA PHE A 71 -3.52 3.81 -9.85
C PHE A 71 -3.98 4.57 -11.09
N GLU A 72 -4.76 3.93 -11.98
CA GLU A 72 -5.39 4.60 -13.11
C GLU A 72 -6.38 5.68 -12.62
N TYR A 73 -7.27 5.32 -11.69
CA TYR A 73 -8.24 6.26 -11.12
C TYR A 73 -7.57 7.47 -10.45
N LEU A 74 -6.45 7.26 -9.77
CA LEU A 74 -5.68 8.28 -9.07
C LEU A 74 -4.69 9.04 -10.00
N SER A 75 -4.66 8.72 -11.30
CA SER A 75 -3.72 9.31 -12.29
C SER A 75 -2.24 9.07 -11.93
N LEU A 76 -1.94 7.92 -11.34
CA LEU A 76 -0.59 7.54 -10.90
C LEU A 76 0.14 6.61 -11.88
N LEU A 77 -0.55 6.02 -12.87
CA LEU A 77 0.08 5.13 -13.85
C LEU A 77 1.07 5.85 -14.77
N ASP A 78 0.84 7.13 -15.06
CA ASP A 78 1.70 7.95 -15.93
C ASP A 78 3.03 8.35 -15.27
N LEU A 79 3.22 8.05 -14.00
CA LEU A 79 4.48 8.29 -13.30
C LEU A 79 5.61 7.40 -13.87
N PRO A 80 6.88 7.80 -13.74
CA PRO A 80 8.00 7.09 -14.36
C PRO A 80 8.33 5.78 -13.63
N TRP A 81 7.44 4.80 -13.74
CA TRP A 81 7.61 3.46 -13.18
C TRP A 81 8.70 2.69 -13.91
N HIS A 82 9.46 1.92 -13.17
CA HIS A 82 10.46 0.98 -13.67
C HIS A 82 10.16 -0.40 -13.09
N ARG A 83 9.95 -1.38 -13.97
CA ARG A 83 9.75 -2.77 -13.55
C ARG A 83 11.04 -3.33 -12.98
N LEU A 84 10.95 -3.98 -11.83
CA LEU A 84 12.08 -4.67 -11.21
C LEU A 84 12.40 -5.96 -11.96
N ASP A 85 13.52 -6.61 -11.60
CA ASP A 85 13.96 -7.88 -12.20
C ASP A 85 12.86 -8.94 -12.11
N ALA A 86 12.36 -9.39 -13.25
CA ALA A 86 11.32 -10.41 -13.31
C ALA A 86 11.74 -11.73 -12.66
N ASN A 87 13.04 -12.04 -12.67
CA ASN A 87 13.60 -13.28 -12.11
C ASN A 87 14.00 -13.16 -10.63
N GLY A 88 13.85 -12.00 -10.03
CA GLY A 88 14.28 -11.80 -8.64
C GLY A 88 14.04 -10.38 -8.15
N PHE A 89 12.78 -9.96 -8.10
CA PHE A 89 12.40 -8.64 -7.58
C PHE A 89 12.75 -8.49 -6.09
N ASP A 90 12.73 -9.60 -5.37
CA ASP A 90 13.20 -9.73 -4.00
C ASP A 90 14.18 -10.90 -3.89
N ARG A 91 15.11 -10.80 -2.95
CA ARG A 91 16.11 -11.84 -2.67
C ARG A 91 16.25 -12.00 -1.17
N VAL A 92 15.93 -13.21 -0.69
CA VAL A 92 16.12 -13.60 0.70
C VAL A 92 17.46 -14.32 0.82
N VAL A 93 18.33 -13.86 1.68
CA VAL A 93 19.66 -14.43 1.91
C VAL A 93 19.70 -15.09 3.29
N ILE A 94 19.95 -16.38 3.33
CA ILE A 94 20.06 -17.15 4.57
C ILE A 94 21.36 -17.95 4.54
N GLY A 95 22.32 -17.58 5.39
CA GLY A 95 23.68 -18.11 5.30
C GLY A 95 24.29 -17.78 3.94
N ASP A 96 24.77 -18.79 3.23
CA ASP A 96 25.37 -18.64 1.90
C ASP A 96 24.38 -18.88 0.74
N ARG A 97 23.10 -19.11 1.05
CA ARG A 97 22.06 -19.37 0.06
C ARG A 97 21.26 -18.10 -0.24
N VAL A 98 20.92 -17.93 -1.53
CA VAL A 98 20.11 -16.83 -2.02
C VAL A 98 18.84 -17.39 -2.67
N PHE A 99 17.68 -16.98 -2.19
CA PHE A 99 16.38 -17.34 -2.73
C PHE A 99 15.77 -16.13 -3.43
N ALA A 100 15.56 -16.23 -4.73
CA ALA A 100 15.03 -15.13 -5.53
C ALA A 100 13.51 -15.30 -5.73
N PHE A 101 12.75 -14.27 -5.48
CA PHE A 101 11.31 -14.22 -5.75
C PHE A 101 11.08 -13.69 -7.16
N ALA A 102 10.59 -14.54 -8.04
CA ALA A 102 10.24 -14.16 -9.40
C ALA A 102 8.88 -13.45 -9.45
N GLN A 103 8.69 -12.61 -10.46
CA GLN A 103 7.38 -12.05 -10.79
C GLN A 103 6.57 -13.06 -11.62
N GLY A 104 5.25 -13.08 -11.42
CA GLY A 104 4.35 -14.07 -11.98
C GLY A 104 4.21 -15.30 -11.08
N TYR A 105 2.97 -15.71 -10.83
CA TYR A 105 2.68 -16.80 -9.89
C TYR A 105 3.31 -18.13 -10.29
N ASP A 106 3.36 -18.43 -11.60
CA ASP A 106 3.90 -19.68 -12.10
C ASP A 106 5.43 -19.72 -11.96
N ASP A 107 6.12 -18.63 -12.29
CA ASP A 107 7.57 -18.52 -12.13
C ASP A 107 7.99 -18.48 -10.65
N PHE A 108 7.20 -17.79 -9.80
CA PHE A 108 7.40 -17.81 -8.35
C PHE A 108 7.27 -19.23 -7.79
N TYR A 109 6.20 -19.94 -8.15
CA TYR A 109 5.99 -21.32 -7.76
C TYR A 109 7.15 -22.22 -8.23
N GLN A 110 7.47 -22.18 -9.52
CA GLN A 110 8.45 -23.09 -10.11
C GLN A 110 9.82 -22.92 -9.45
N ARG A 111 10.25 -21.69 -9.23
CA ARG A 111 11.53 -21.39 -8.60
C ARG A 111 11.64 -21.94 -7.17
N LEU A 112 10.63 -21.71 -6.36
CA LEU A 112 10.60 -22.27 -4.99
C LEU A 112 10.43 -23.79 -4.99
N ALA A 113 9.66 -24.36 -5.91
CA ALA A 113 9.45 -25.79 -6.01
C ALA A 113 10.70 -26.54 -6.50
N ASP A 114 11.60 -25.87 -7.21
CA ASP A 114 12.91 -26.44 -7.59
C ASP A 114 13.89 -26.45 -6.40
N ASP A 115 13.87 -25.41 -5.58
CA ASP A 115 14.66 -25.33 -4.35
C ASP A 115 14.14 -26.25 -3.23
N PHE A 116 12.80 -26.48 -3.19
CA PHE A 116 12.10 -27.25 -2.16
C PHE A 116 11.18 -28.32 -2.76
N PRO A 117 11.69 -29.33 -3.44
CA PRO A 117 10.88 -30.31 -4.18
C PRO A 117 9.91 -31.12 -3.32
N ALA A 118 10.18 -31.30 -2.02
CA ALA A 118 9.28 -31.96 -1.09
C ALA A 118 8.04 -31.14 -0.75
N GLU A 119 8.10 -29.83 -0.93
CA GLU A 119 7.03 -28.88 -0.58
C GLU A 119 6.13 -28.47 -1.77
N ARG A 120 6.32 -29.08 -2.95
CA ARG A 120 5.60 -28.72 -4.19
C ARG A 120 4.08 -28.61 -3.99
N ALA A 121 3.47 -29.54 -3.28
CA ALA A 121 2.02 -29.55 -3.06
C ALA A 121 1.58 -28.42 -2.12
N ALA A 122 2.36 -28.10 -1.10
CA ALA A 122 2.08 -26.99 -0.18
C ALA A 122 2.28 -25.64 -0.89
N LEU A 123 3.36 -25.49 -1.64
CA LEU A 123 3.63 -24.30 -2.46
C LEU A 123 2.53 -24.04 -3.47
N HIS A 124 2.00 -25.09 -4.12
CA HIS A 124 0.88 -24.92 -5.06
C HIS A 124 -0.36 -24.38 -4.36
N ARG A 125 -0.74 -24.92 -3.20
CA ARG A 125 -1.87 -24.40 -2.41
C ARG A 125 -1.65 -22.96 -1.97
N TYR A 126 -0.44 -22.63 -1.55
CA TYR A 126 -0.09 -21.27 -1.15
C TYR A 126 -0.22 -20.26 -2.31
N VAL A 127 0.27 -20.64 -3.49
CA VAL A 127 0.15 -19.78 -4.69
C VAL A 127 -1.30 -19.58 -5.11
N GLU A 128 -2.14 -20.62 -5.04
CA GLU A 128 -3.58 -20.47 -5.31
C GLU A 128 -4.26 -19.55 -4.28
N LEU A 129 -3.84 -19.58 -3.02
CA LEU A 129 -4.33 -18.68 -2.00
C LEU A 129 -3.90 -17.22 -2.26
N LEU A 130 -2.66 -17.01 -2.75
CA LEU A 130 -2.18 -15.69 -3.18
C LEU A 130 -3.00 -15.15 -4.35
N LYS A 131 -3.29 -15.96 -5.37
CA LYS A 131 -4.15 -15.58 -6.52
C LYS A 131 -5.55 -15.18 -6.07
N GLN A 132 -6.15 -15.95 -5.16
CA GLN A 132 -7.47 -15.63 -4.60
C GLN A 132 -7.46 -14.31 -3.84
N SER A 133 -6.42 -14.05 -3.05
CA SER A 133 -6.26 -12.80 -2.31
C SER A 133 -6.11 -11.61 -3.25
N ALA A 134 -5.33 -11.73 -4.33
CA ALA A 134 -5.18 -10.68 -5.34
C ALA A 134 -6.51 -10.34 -6.02
N ALA A 135 -7.29 -11.36 -6.40
CA ALA A 135 -8.59 -11.17 -7.05
C ALA A 135 -9.61 -10.43 -6.17
N GLN A 136 -9.46 -10.50 -4.85
CA GLN A 136 -10.32 -9.78 -3.89
C GLN A 136 -9.85 -8.35 -3.62
N GLN A 137 -8.58 -8.04 -3.90
CA GLN A 137 -8.01 -6.73 -3.65
C GLN A 137 -8.66 -5.71 -4.59
N PHE A 138 -9.18 -4.63 -3.99
CA PHE A 138 -9.90 -3.57 -4.71
C PHE A 138 -11.13 -4.04 -5.53
N ALA A 139 -11.66 -5.23 -5.30
CA ALA A 139 -12.89 -5.68 -5.94
C ALA A 139 -14.06 -4.70 -5.72
N ALA A 140 -14.07 -3.96 -4.62
CA ALA A 140 -15.04 -2.90 -4.35
C ALA A 140 -14.94 -1.68 -5.30
N LEU A 141 -13.83 -1.52 -6.03
CA LEU A 141 -13.70 -0.50 -7.08
C LEU A 141 -14.32 -0.95 -8.41
N ASN A 142 -14.72 -2.21 -8.51
CA ASN A 142 -15.44 -2.72 -9.66
C ASN A 142 -16.87 -2.17 -9.66
N PRO A 143 -17.37 -1.55 -10.76
CA PRO A 143 -18.73 -1.03 -10.84
C PRO A 143 -19.82 -2.08 -10.58
N ASP A 144 -19.53 -3.35 -10.79
CA ASP A 144 -20.44 -4.46 -10.55
C ASP A 144 -20.53 -4.88 -9.08
N GLY A 145 -19.77 -4.21 -8.19
CA GLY A 145 -19.99 -4.14 -6.74
C GLY A 145 -20.21 -5.45 -5.99
N ILE A 146 -19.55 -6.52 -6.39
CA ILE A 146 -19.59 -7.77 -5.62
C ILE A 146 -18.72 -7.54 -4.39
N GLY A 147 -19.38 -7.56 -3.23
CA GLY A 147 -18.75 -7.33 -1.94
C GLY A 147 -17.51 -8.18 -1.74
N THR A 148 -16.51 -7.57 -1.17
CA THR A 148 -15.39 -8.28 -0.61
C THR A 148 -15.90 -9.09 0.57
N ASP A 149 -16.14 -10.36 0.40
CA ASP A 149 -16.14 -11.29 1.50
C ASP A 149 -14.68 -11.35 1.99
N LEU A 150 -14.31 -10.32 2.77
CA LEU A 150 -13.11 -10.40 3.58
C LEU A 150 -13.21 -11.74 4.31
N LEU A 151 -12.25 -12.62 4.07
CA LEU A 151 -12.23 -13.91 4.74
C LEU A 151 -11.89 -13.65 6.21
N PRO A 152 -12.89 -13.57 7.14
CA PRO A 152 -12.65 -13.21 8.53
C PRO A 152 -11.63 -14.14 9.21
N GLU A 153 -11.58 -15.37 8.74
CA GLU A 153 -10.62 -16.38 9.16
C GLU A 153 -9.17 -15.96 8.91
N HIS A 154 -8.86 -15.30 7.77
CA HIS A 154 -7.51 -14.81 7.47
C HIS A 154 -7.09 -13.60 8.32
N MET A 155 -8.05 -12.90 8.91
CA MET A 155 -7.77 -11.82 9.86
C MET A 155 -7.44 -12.34 11.26
N ALA A 156 -7.94 -13.52 11.63
CA ALA A 156 -7.79 -14.11 12.94
C ALA A 156 -6.51 -14.96 13.09
N VAL A 157 -5.96 -15.45 11.99
CA VAL A 157 -4.76 -16.29 11.96
C VAL A 157 -3.52 -15.45 11.62
N SER A 158 -2.40 -15.69 12.32
CA SER A 158 -1.14 -15.05 11.96
C SER A 158 -0.50 -15.70 10.73
N ALA A 159 0.24 -14.94 9.94
CA ALA A 159 1.00 -15.48 8.82
C ALA A 159 2.00 -16.54 9.28
N TRP A 160 2.63 -16.33 10.44
CA TRP A 160 3.58 -17.28 11.02
C TRP A 160 2.93 -18.62 11.37
N GLU A 161 1.74 -18.60 12.00
CA GLU A 161 0.97 -19.80 12.33
C GLU A 161 0.61 -20.56 11.05
N TYR A 162 0.05 -19.88 10.06
CA TYR A 162 -0.26 -20.47 8.75
C TYR A 162 0.95 -21.14 8.10
N LEU A 163 2.11 -20.48 8.06
CA LEU A 163 3.30 -21.05 7.44
C LEU A 163 3.78 -22.30 8.17
N ASN A 164 3.78 -22.31 9.51
CA ASN A 164 4.19 -23.48 10.30
C ASN A 164 3.22 -24.66 10.21
N GLU A 165 1.93 -24.41 9.99
CA GLU A 165 0.94 -25.47 9.83
C GLU A 165 0.96 -26.09 8.42
N ASN A 166 1.33 -25.32 7.41
CA ASN A 166 1.21 -25.74 6.01
C ASN A 166 2.52 -26.19 5.36
N PHE A 167 3.67 -25.84 5.92
CA PHE A 167 5.00 -26.22 5.42
C PHE A 167 5.78 -27.03 6.46
N GLN A 168 6.61 -27.96 5.97
CA GLN A 168 7.41 -28.84 6.82
C GLN A 168 8.89 -28.42 6.89
N ASP A 169 9.39 -27.77 5.82
CA ASP A 169 10.79 -27.33 5.75
C ASP A 169 10.95 -25.98 6.44
N PRO A 170 11.69 -25.93 7.58
CA PRO A 170 11.89 -24.67 8.32
C PRO A 170 12.59 -23.60 7.49
N LEU A 171 13.47 -24.00 6.55
CA LEU A 171 14.16 -23.05 5.68
C LEU A 171 13.20 -22.38 4.71
N LEU A 172 12.23 -23.14 4.16
CA LEU A 172 11.19 -22.54 3.30
C LEU A 172 10.30 -21.58 4.10
N ILE A 173 9.94 -21.91 5.35
CA ILE A 173 9.19 -21.02 6.24
C ILE A 173 9.96 -19.70 6.44
N ASP A 174 11.25 -19.77 6.72
CA ASP A 174 12.11 -18.58 6.86
C ASP A 174 12.20 -17.78 5.56
N VAL A 175 12.34 -18.45 4.40
CA VAL A 175 12.36 -17.82 3.08
C VAL A 175 11.05 -17.07 2.80
N LEU A 176 9.90 -17.72 2.98
CA LEU A 176 8.58 -17.09 2.78
C LEU A 176 8.33 -15.93 3.75
N SER A 177 8.84 -16.05 4.97
CA SER A 177 8.74 -15.00 6.00
C SER A 177 9.63 -13.78 5.71
N GLY A 178 10.60 -13.89 4.80
CA GLY A 178 11.59 -12.83 4.53
C GLY A 178 10.98 -11.49 4.10
N THR A 179 9.78 -11.49 3.55
CA THR A 179 9.04 -10.27 3.16
C THR A 179 8.28 -9.61 4.32
N SER A 180 8.06 -10.32 5.43
CA SER A 180 7.24 -9.86 6.57
C SER A 180 7.75 -8.56 7.18
N LEU A 181 9.08 -8.33 7.16
CA LEU A 181 9.68 -7.11 7.69
C LEU A 181 9.18 -5.80 7.05
N LYS A 182 8.57 -5.87 5.87
CA LYS A 182 7.95 -4.71 5.19
C LYS A 182 6.57 -4.38 5.76
N MET A 183 5.98 -5.27 6.54
CA MET A 183 4.59 -5.18 7.03
C MET A 183 4.56 -5.11 8.56
N GLU A 184 5.11 -6.13 9.25
CA GLU A 184 5.15 -6.23 10.71
C GLU A 184 6.36 -7.09 11.13
N LEU A 185 7.13 -6.60 12.09
CA LEU A 185 8.33 -7.30 12.58
C LEU A 185 8.01 -8.43 13.56
N ARG A 186 6.88 -8.33 14.26
CA ARG A 186 6.45 -9.37 15.21
C ARG A 186 5.68 -10.45 14.47
N LYS A 187 6.24 -11.64 14.42
CA LYS A 187 5.70 -12.77 13.65
C LYS A 187 4.28 -13.18 14.07
N GLU A 188 3.95 -13.05 15.34
CA GLU A 188 2.66 -13.47 15.90
C GLU A 188 1.53 -12.47 15.61
N SER A 189 1.87 -11.23 15.27
CA SER A 189 0.89 -10.16 15.08
C SER A 189 0.60 -9.80 13.63
N LEU A 190 1.36 -10.34 12.66
CA LEU A 190 1.08 -10.14 11.24
C LEU A 190 -0.11 -11.00 10.80
N PRO A 191 -1.29 -10.42 10.51
CA PRO A 191 -2.42 -11.19 10.01
C PRO A 191 -2.11 -11.85 8.68
N LEU A 192 -2.57 -13.08 8.48
CA LEU A 192 -2.44 -13.81 7.21
C LEU A 192 -3.02 -12.98 6.04
N PHE A 193 -4.14 -12.30 6.26
CA PHE A 193 -4.74 -11.39 5.31
C PHE A 193 -3.73 -10.36 4.77
N THR A 194 -3.08 -9.61 5.65
CA THR A 194 -2.09 -8.58 5.26
C THR A 194 -0.90 -9.20 4.54
N PHE A 195 -0.42 -10.35 5.01
CA PHE A 195 0.69 -11.08 4.42
C PHE A 195 0.39 -11.54 2.98
N LEU A 196 -0.78 -12.11 2.76
CA LEU A 196 -1.21 -12.57 1.44
C LEU A 196 -1.38 -11.41 0.46
N HIS A 197 -2.10 -10.36 0.86
CA HIS A 197 -2.37 -9.20 0.00
C HIS A 197 -1.08 -8.45 -0.39
N GLY A 198 -0.15 -8.26 0.57
CA GLY A 198 1.13 -7.65 0.27
C GLY A 198 1.97 -8.48 -0.70
N ASN A 199 2.13 -9.79 -0.42
CA ASN A 199 2.93 -10.66 -1.27
C ASN A 199 2.31 -10.91 -2.65
N SER A 200 0.98 -11.07 -2.73
CA SER A 200 0.31 -11.30 -4.02
C SER A 200 0.57 -10.17 -5.00
N SER A 201 0.43 -8.92 -4.58
CA SER A 201 0.66 -7.77 -5.47
C SER A 201 2.11 -7.70 -5.96
N PHE A 202 3.10 -7.98 -5.10
CA PHE A 202 4.51 -7.98 -5.49
C PHE A 202 4.85 -9.13 -6.45
N ILE A 203 4.24 -10.29 -6.27
CA ILE A 203 4.44 -11.45 -7.14
C ILE A 203 3.77 -11.22 -8.51
N GLU A 204 2.61 -10.57 -8.58
CA GLU A 204 1.99 -10.21 -9.86
C GLU A 204 2.95 -9.44 -10.75
N SER A 205 3.47 -8.33 -10.24
CA SER A 205 4.56 -7.56 -10.83
C SER A 205 5.10 -6.58 -9.79
N SER A 206 6.36 -6.22 -9.89
CA SER A 206 6.99 -5.30 -8.94
C SER A 206 7.59 -4.10 -9.66
N TRP A 207 7.30 -2.90 -9.18
CA TRP A 207 7.63 -1.65 -9.84
C TRP A 207 8.25 -0.64 -8.87
N ARG A 208 9.34 -0.02 -9.30
CA ARG A 208 9.99 1.06 -8.59
C ARG A 208 9.78 2.38 -9.31
N LEU A 209 9.40 3.42 -8.58
CA LEU A 209 9.32 4.77 -9.10
C LEU A 209 10.72 5.34 -9.34
N LYS A 210 11.00 5.83 -10.54
CA LYS A 210 12.23 6.59 -10.82
C LYS A 210 12.09 7.99 -10.22
N GLY A 211 12.83 8.24 -9.15
CA GLY A 211 12.72 9.45 -8.34
C GLY A 211 12.40 9.10 -6.90
N SER A 212 11.44 9.79 -6.32
CA SER A 212 11.03 9.64 -4.93
C SER A 212 9.52 9.44 -4.84
N GLY A 213 9.03 8.84 -3.75
CA GLY A 213 7.61 8.77 -3.40
C GLY A 213 6.92 10.14 -3.36
N SER A 214 7.67 11.22 -3.26
CA SER A 214 7.13 12.59 -3.37
C SER A 214 6.42 12.86 -4.70
N LEU A 215 6.76 12.17 -5.79
CA LEU A 215 6.04 12.31 -7.07
C LEU A 215 4.57 11.86 -6.95
N ILE A 216 4.29 10.84 -6.15
CA ILE A 216 2.90 10.42 -5.85
C ILE A 216 2.19 11.54 -5.08
N VAL A 217 2.87 12.10 -4.09
CA VAL A 217 2.34 13.20 -3.27
C VAL A 217 2.02 14.41 -4.14
N ASP A 218 2.96 14.83 -4.98
CA ASP A 218 2.81 15.98 -5.86
C ASP A 218 1.65 15.78 -6.84
N THR A 219 1.55 14.60 -7.46
CA THR A 219 0.46 14.26 -8.40
C THR A 219 -0.92 14.36 -7.73
N LEU A 220 -1.07 13.74 -6.55
CA LEU A 220 -2.35 13.78 -5.84
C LEU A 220 -2.68 15.19 -5.33
N ALA A 221 -1.69 15.90 -4.77
CA ALA A 221 -1.88 17.25 -4.25
C ALA A 221 -2.24 18.26 -5.36
N ASP A 222 -1.56 18.17 -6.49
CA ASP A 222 -1.85 19.04 -7.64
C ASP A 222 -3.21 18.70 -8.26
N GLY A 223 -3.57 17.40 -8.32
CA GLY A 223 -4.90 16.97 -8.73
C GLY A 223 -6.00 17.52 -7.82
N ILE A 224 -5.84 17.47 -6.50
CA ILE A 224 -6.77 18.06 -5.52
C ILE A 224 -6.93 19.56 -5.79
N ARG A 225 -5.83 20.30 -5.95
CA ARG A 225 -5.85 21.75 -6.21
C ARG A 225 -6.51 22.09 -7.54
N ALA A 226 -6.21 21.33 -8.60
CA ALA A 226 -6.82 21.49 -9.92
C ALA A 226 -8.34 21.29 -9.91
N LEU A 227 -8.83 20.46 -8.99
CA LEU A 227 -10.26 20.21 -8.76
C LEU A 227 -10.92 21.22 -7.76
N GLY A 228 -10.16 22.24 -7.32
CA GLY A 228 -10.66 23.29 -6.43
C GLY A 228 -10.57 22.96 -4.93
N GLY A 229 -9.89 21.87 -4.56
CA GLY A 229 -9.58 21.55 -3.17
C GLY A 229 -8.37 22.34 -2.65
N GLU A 230 -8.21 22.39 -1.35
CA GLU A 230 -7.15 23.13 -0.67
C GLU A 230 -6.34 22.22 0.25
N ILE A 231 -5.02 22.49 0.33
CA ILE A 231 -4.11 21.82 1.26
C ILE A 231 -3.34 22.89 2.01
N ILE A 232 -3.52 22.94 3.33
CA ILE A 232 -2.88 23.91 4.22
C ILE A 232 -1.90 23.16 5.12
N CYS A 233 -0.61 23.49 4.99
CA CYS A 233 0.47 22.97 5.84
C CYS A 233 0.70 23.87 7.05
N ASN A 234 1.45 23.38 8.06
CA ASN A 234 1.64 24.01 9.37
C ASN A 234 0.31 24.29 10.09
N ALA A 235 -0.70 23.48 9.84
CA ALA A 235 -2.06 23.57 10.37
C ALA A 235 -2.38 22.35 11.25
N GLN A 236 -1.79 22.31 12.44
CA GLN A 236 -2.04 21.23 13.41
C GLN A 236 -3.42 21.38 14.02
N VAL A 237 -4.34 20.50 13.68
CA VAL A 237 -5.67 20.44 14.31
C VAL A 237 -5.54 19.97 15.76
N GLN A 238 -6.13 20.71 16.69
CA GLN A 238 -6.15 20.38 18.12
C GLN A 238 -7.54 19.98 18.59
N GLU A 239 -8.58 20.62 18.05
CA GLU A 239 -9.95 20.40 18.52
C GLU A 239 -10.92 20.31 17.33
N LEU A 240 -11.94 19.47 17.50
CA LEU A 240 -13.11 19.42 16.63
C LEU A 240 -14.31 19.93 17.45
N MET A 241 -14.92 20.99 16.96
CA MET A 241 -16.02 21.62 17.67
C MET A 241 -17.36 21.13 17.14
N GLU A 242 -18.17 20.64 18.05
CA GLU A 242 -19.54 20.19 17.77
C GLU A 242 -20.56 21.31 18.08
N LYS A 243 -21.55 21.42 17.24
CA LYS A 243 -22.73 22.25 17.46
C LYS A 243 -23.97 21.51 16.96
N ASP A 244 -24.97 21.43 17.81
CA ASP A 244 -26.28 20.80 17.50
C ASP A 244 -26.13 19.35 16.97
N GLY A 245 -25.22 18.55 17.56
CA GLY A 245 -24.97 17.15 17.20
C GLY A 245 -24.21 16.95 15.87
N ARG A 246 -23.57 18.02 15.35
CA ARG A 246 -22.76 17.97 14.11
C ARG A 246 -21.42 18.63 14.32
N LEU A 247 -20.39 18.13 13.63
CA LEU A 247 -19.10 18.83 13.57
C LEU A 247 -19.31 20.18 12.86
N ALA A 248 -18.95 21.27 13.55
CA ALA A 248 -19.15 22.62 13.06
C ALA A 248 -17.87 23.19 12.45
N TYR A 249 -16.72 22.96 13.09
CA TYR A 249 -15.42 23.43 12.62
C TYR A 249 -14.26 22.74 13.30
N ALA A 250 -13.10 22.73 12.62
CA ALA A 250 -11.82 22.35 13.19
C ALA A 250 -11.06 23.57 13.69
N VAL A 251 -10.35 23.45 14.82
CA VAL A 251 -9.50 24.49 15.41
C VAL A 251 -8.05 24.06 15.36
N CYS A 252 -7.20 24.87 14.76
CA CYS A 252 -5.76 24.64 14.71
C CYS A 252 -5.01 25.26 15.89
N SER A 253 -3.80 24.80 16.15
CA SER A 253 -2.92 25.27 17.24
C SER A 253 -2.59 26.76 17.15
N ASN A 254 -2.63 27.34 15.96
CA ASN A 254 -2.44 28.77 15.70
C ASN A 254 -3.71 29.61 15.93
N GLY A 255 -4.81 28.97 16.34
CA GLY A 255 -6.11 29.63 16.58
C GLY A 255 -7.00 29.78 15.35
N GLU A 256 -6.54 29.37 14.16
CA GLU A 256 -7.37 29.38 12.94
C GLU A 256 -8.49 28.35 13.03
N ARG A 257 -9.62 28.68 12.37
CA ARG A 257 -10.82 27.84 12.34
C ARG A 257 -11.26 27.61 10.92
N TYR A 258 -11.62 26.35 10.64
CA TYR A 258 -12.08 25.91 9.32
C TYR A 258 -13.43 25.19 9.43
N GLU A 259 -14.43 25.66 8.63
CA GLU A 259 -15.81 25.16 8.58
C GLU A 259 -16.08 24.35 7.34
#